data_131b2fdc24e31295263f3253b869afc3
#
_entry.id   131b2fdc24e31295263f3253b869afc3
#
_cell.length_a   1.000
_cell.length_b   1.000
_cell.length_c   1.000
_cell.angle_alpha   90.00
_cell.angle_beta   90.00
_cell.angle_gamma   90.00
#
_symmetry.space_group_name_H-M   'P 1'
#
loop_
_entity.id
_entity.type
_entity.pdbx_description
1 polymer ?
#
loop_
_entity_poly.entity_id
_entity_poly.type
_entity_poly.pdbx_seq_one_letter_code
_entity_poly.pdbx_strand_id
1 'polypeptide(L)'
;MRKKNNILCIAMLVGLLCGCGKKYQYIPRDIEAVEVEIVRFDSAQLAVRIDSVKQDIEKLYADYEEFMPMYVEGILRIPTEDTAYLCEMYAQFLTDTVMGFAQTNALAKEKFANVDSLQEALNTGFSRLHYLYPKWEIPTVYLFVSGFNSTVIYYEDMLGVGVDMYLGGDYPYYNNVVYDYQRPAMQKEYVVRDVMSMYLAYNIAYNSKYNRLLEHMIFRGKQMFLLKELLPEEPAWEIIGYSKDQWDWCETYEQAIWNRIMEKRDLFKTESTVRASYLNEGPFTAEISQESPGRLGVWIGWQIVDSYMRNNEQVTIQELMSEGDAQKILEQSFYKP
;
A
#
# COMPACT_ATOMS: atom_id res chain seq x y z
N MET A 1 -30.30 16.86 78.01
CA MET A 1 -29.35 15.89 77.49
C MET A 1 -29.61 15.74 75.99
N ARG A 2 -28.82 16.37 75.12
CA ARG A 2 -28.95 16.30 73.65
C ARG A 2 -27.86 15.34 73.08
N LYS A 3 -28.27 14.23 72.49
CA LYS A 3 -27.41 13.31 71.75
C LYS A 3 -27.07 13.95 70.41
N LYS A 4 -25.79 14.14 70.11
CA LYS A 4 -25.28 14.50 68.80
C LYS A 4 -25.10 13.22 68.02
N ASN A 5 -25.77 13.10 66.84
CA ASN A 5 -25.52 12.08 65.88
C ASN A 5 -24.41 12.58 64.95
N ASN A 6 -23.29 11.89 64.94
CA ASN A 6 -22.22 12.07 63.94
C ASN A 6 -22.59 11.25 62.71
N ILE A 7 -22.91 11.92 61.63
CA ILE A 7 -23.03 11.32 60.28
C ILE A 7 -21.65 11.36 59.66
N LEU A 8 -21.05 10.19 59.49
CA LEU A 8 -19.78 10.00 58.82
C LEU A 8 -20.07 9.92 57.30
N CYS A 9 -19.78 11.01 56.56
CA CYS A 9 -19.82 11.01 55.10
C CYS A 9 -18.58 10.30 54.58
N ILE A 10 -18.74 9.06 54.10
CA ILE A 10 -17.71 8.37 53.30
C ILE A 10 -17.81 8.91 51.86
N ALA A 11 -16.88 9.80 51.50
CA ALA A 11 -16.69 10.21 50.12
C ALA A 11 -16.00 9.09 49.36
N MET A 12 -16.77 8.38 48.54
CA MET A 12 -16.23 7.37 47.61
C MET A 12 -15.55 8.09 46.45
N LEU A 13 -14.24 8.15 46.50
CA LEU A 13 -13.41 8.69 45.39
C LEU A 13 -13.40 7.64 44.27
N VAL A 14 -14.30 7.80 43.28
CA VAL A 14 -14.24 7.06 42.02
C VAL A 14 -13.13 7.67 41.19
N GLY A 15 -11.95 7.09 41.27
CA GLY A 15 -10.84 7.39 40.36
C GLY A 15 -11.21 6.94 38.95
N LEU A 16 -11.56 7.89 38.08
CA LEU A 16 -11.60 7.69 36.67
C LEU A 16 -10.15 7.42 36.19
N LEU A 17 -9.81 6.15 36.07
CA LEU A 17 -8.64 5.73 35.31
C LEU A 17 -8.95 6.00 33.84
N CYS A 18 -8.74 7.25 33.38
CA CYS A 18 -8.47 7.55 31.99
C CYS A 18 -7.13 6.89 31.66
N GLY A 19 -7.19 5.64 31.25
CA GLY A 19 -6.07 4.98 30.59
C GLY A 19 -5.82 5.65 29.24
N CYS A 20 -5.13 6.78 29.22
CA CYS A 20 -4.40 7.20 28.03
C CYS A 20 -3.37 6.09 27.77
N GLY A 21 -3.72 5.12 26.94
CA GLY A 21 -2.75 4.16 26.41
C GLY A 21 -1.62 4.97 25.75
N LYS A 22 -0.42 4.91 26.33
CA LYS A 22 0.76 5.48 25.68
C LYS A 22 0.86 4.83 24.32
N LYS A 23 0.63 5.61 23.26
CA LYS A 23 0.87 5.15 21.90
C LYS A 23 2.37 4.91 21.81
N TYR A 24 2.77 3.66 21.71
CA TYR A 24 4.19 3.30 21.62
C TYR A 24 4.74 3.87 20.31
N GLN A 25 5.86 4.56 20.38
CA GLN A 25 6.49 5.17 19.22
C GLN A 25 7.71 4.33 18.83
N TYR A 26 7.57 3.51 17.79
CA TYR A 26 8.64 2.62 17.30
C TYR A 26 9.72 3.37 16.52
N ILE A 27 9.36 4.47 15.84
CA ILE A 27 10.28 5.29 15.06
C ILE A 27 10.28 6.70 15.66
N PRO A 28 11.44 7.24 16.11
CA PRO A 28 11.54 8.61 16.63
C PRO A 28 11.04 9.65 15.62
N ARG A 29 10.71 10.85 16.12
CA ARG A 29 10.29 11.96 15.25
C ARG A 29 11.49 12.67 14.60
N ASP A 30 12.59 12.76 15.31
CA ASP A 30 13.83 13.44 14.93
C ASP A 30 14.81 12.45 14.31
N ILE A 31 14.46 11.93 13.15
CA ILE A 31 15.30 11.04 12.33
C ILE A 31 15.98 11.84 11.22
N GLU A 32 17.07 11.28 10.68
CA GLU A 32 17.72 11.83 9.49
C GLU A 32 16.77 11.83 8.29
N ALA A 33 16.67 12.97 7.63
CA ALA A 33 15.83 13.10 6.44
C ALA A 33 16.57 12.54 5.21
N VAL A 34 15.83 11.78 4.41
CA VAL A 34 16.27 11.28 3.12
C VAL A 34 15.49 12.00 2.03
N GLU A 35 16.16 12.37 0.96
CA GLU A 35 15.54 12.92 -0.24
C GLU A 35 15.41 11.81 -1.30
N VAL A 36 14.18 11.59 -1.76
CA VAL A 36 13.86 10.65 -2.83
C VAL A 36 13.90 11.41 -4.15
N GLU A 37 14.66 10.95 -5.13
CA GLU A 37 14.65 11.54 -6.46
C GLU A 37 13.36 11.17 -7.20
N ILE A 38 12.59 12.19 -7.64
CA ILE A 38 11.44 12.01 -8.54
C ILE A 38 11.82 12.46 -9.94
N VAL A 39 11.85 11.51 -10.86
CA VAL A 39 12.10 11.76 -12.28
C VAL A 39 10.76 11.95 -13.00
N ARG A 40 10.57 13.14 -13.61
CA ARG A 40 9.36 13.53 -14.33
C ARG A 40 9.39 13.04 -15.77
N PHE A 41 9.56 11.70 -15.95
CA PHE A 41 9.50 11.10 -17.26
C PHE A 41 8.14 11.30 -17.93
N ASP A 42 7.04 11.31 -17.17
CA ASP A 42 5.68 11.66 -17.62
C ASP A 42 5.64 12.98 -18.40
N SER A 43 6.33 13.99 -17.90
CA SER A 43 6.38 15.30 -18.55
C SER A 43 7.21 15.28 -19.84
N ALA A 44 8.34 14.59 -19.85
CA ALA A 44 9.18 14.43 -21.02
C ALA A 44 8.48 13.59 -22.10
N GLN A 45 7.87 12.48 -21.70
CA GLN A 45 7.10 11.58 -22.54
C GLN A 45 5.94 12.28 -23.24
N LEU A 46 5.17 13.11 -22.52
CA LEU A 46 4.02 13.85 -23.04
C LEU A 46 4.43 15.13 -23.81
N ALA A 47 5.70 15.49 -23.82
CA ALA A 47 6.23 16.60 -24.62
C ALA A 47 6.66 16.18 -26.02
N VAL A 48 6.63 14.89 -26.36
CA VAL A 48 6.94 14.37 -27.70
C VAL A 48 5.98 14.96 -28.73
N ARG A 49 6.54 15.48 -29.83
CA ARG A 49 5.76 16.12 -30.89
C ARG A 49 5.59 15.16 -32.07
N ILE A 50 4.41 15.15 -32.65
CA ILE A 50 4.06 14.22 -33.74
C ILE A 50 4.87 14.50 -35.00
N ASP A 51 5.16 15.76 -35.31
CA ASP A 51 5.94 16.17 -36.47
C ASP A 51 7.44 15.85 -36.36
N SER A 52 7.93 15.55 -35.17
CA SER A 52 9.32 15.16 -34.90
C SER A 52 9.43 13.93 -33.99
N VAL A 53 8.42 13.05 -34.02
CA VAL A 53 8.31 11.91 -33.11
C VAL A 53 9.59 11.05 -33.05
N LYS A 54 10.23 10.79 -34.18
CA LYS A 54 11.47 10.01 -34.25
C LYS A 54 12.60 10.68 -33.44
N GLN A 55 12.87 11.96 -33.73
CA GLN A 55 13.92 12.70 -33.05
C GLN A 55 13.66 12.86 -31.56
N ASP A 56 12.40 13.10 -31.19
CA ASP A 56 12.01 13.25 -29.77
C ASP A 56 12.10 11.91 -29.03
N ILE A 57 11.77 10.76 -29.66
CA ILE A 57 11.99 9.41 -29.10
C ILE A 57 13.48 9.10 -28.95
N GLU A 58 14.31 9.40 -29.99
CA GLU A 58 15.77 9.22 -29.92
C GLU A 58 16.35 10.03 -28.73
N LYS A 59 15.82 11.24 -28.51
CA LYS A 59 16.20 12.06 -27.35
C LYS A 59 15.77 11.43 -26.03
N LEU A 60 14.56 10.87 -25.90
CA LEU A 60 14.13 10.16 -24.70
C LEU A 60 15.04 8.97 -24.38
N TYR A 61 15.47 8.21 -25.40
CA TYR A 61 16.46 7.12 -25.21
C TYR A 61 17.81 7.63 -24.71
N ALA A 62 18.24 8.81 -25.15
CA ALA A 62 19.50 9.41 -24.71
C ALA A 62 19.41 10.02 -23.29
N ASP A 63 18.28 10.67 -22.95
CA ASP A 63 18.08 11.33 -21.67
C ASP A 63 17.70 10.35 -20.54
N TYR A 64 17.09 9.19 -20.87
CA TYR A 64 16.57 8.18 -19.95
C TYR A 64 17.06 6.77 -20.32
N GLU A 65 18.36 6.62 -20.46
CA GLU A 65 19.03 5.45 -21.06
C GLU A 65 18.60 4.13 -20.39
N GLU A 66 18.46 4.09 -19.07
CA GLU A 66 18.07 2.91 -18.31
C GLU A 66 16.55 2.69 -18.28
N PHE A 67 15.77 3.78 -18.18
CA PHE A 67 14.33 3.70 -18.01
C PHE A 67 13.58 3.48 -19.32
N MET A 68 14.00 4.15 -20.41
CA MET A 68 13.28 4.15 -21.69
C MET A 68 13.12 2.76 -22.32
N PRO A 69 14.15 1.89 -22.36
CA PRO A 69 13.99 0.51 -22.87
C PRO A 69 12.94 -0.29 -22.08
N MET A 70 13.03 -0.26 -20.75
CA MET A 70 12.07 -0.93 -19.87
C MET A 70 10.65 -0.37 -20.04
N TYR A 71 10.51 0.96 -20.18
CA TYR A 71 9.23 1.60 -20.42
C TYR A 71 8.59 1.14 -21.73
N VAL A 72 9.34 1.16 -22.83
CA VAL A 72 8.80 0.80 -24.16
C VAL A 72 8.48 -0.70 -24.25
N GLU A 73 9.41 -1.56 -23.87
CA GLU A 73 9.24 -3.01 -24.02
C GLU A 73 8.42 -3.63 -22.88
N GLY A 74 8.67 -3.20 -21.64
CA GLY A 74 8.04 -3.78 -20.44
C GLY A 74 6.65 -3.23 -20.17
N ILE A 75 6.45 -1.91 -20.32
CA ILE A 75 5.18 -1.24 -19.97
C ILE A 75 4.29 -1.09 -21.20
N LEU A 76 4.76 -0.40 -22.23
CA LEU A 76 3.98 -0.21 -23.45
C LEU A 76 3.86 -1.48 -24.30
N ARG A 77 4.76 -2.43 -24.13
CA ARG A 77 4.85 -3.70 -24.88
C ARG A 77 4.99 -3.49 -26.36
N ILE A 78 5.74 -2.46 -26.76
CA ILE A 78 6.03 -2.13 -28.15
C ILE A 78 7.39 -2.75 -28.49
N PRO A 79 7.49 -3.59 -29.53
CA PRO A 79 8.76 -4.10 -30.01
C PRO A 79 9.67 -2.94 -30.49
N THR A 80 10.93 -2.92 -30.03
CA THR A 80 11.87 -1.83 -30.33
C THR A 80 12.70 -2.05 -31.59
N GLU A 81 12.67 -3.25 -32.18
CA GLU A 81 13.44 -3.65 -33.36
C GLU A 81 13.05 -2.85 -34.61
N ASP A 82 11.81 -2.38 -34.71
CA ASP A 82 11.27 -1.55 -35.78
C ASP A 82 11.00 -0.11 -35.30
N THR A 83 11.96 0.79 -35.57
CA THR A 83 11.83 2.19 -35.17
C THR A 83 10.63 2.89 -35.82
N ALA A 84 10.24 2.51 -37.04
CA ALA A 84 9.08 3.12 -37.69
C ALA A 84 7.78 2.71 -36.98
N TYR A 85 7.64 1.44 -36.64
CA TYR A 85 6.51 0.92 -35.86
C TYR A 85 6.44 1.55 -34.45
N LEU A 86 7.59 1.67 -33.78
CA LEU A 86 7.65 2.36 -32.48
C LEU A 86 7.15 3.80 -32.59
N CYS A 87 7.60 4.56 -33.60
CA CYS A 87 7.16 5.94 -33.81
C CYS A 87 5.64 6.03 -34.09
N GLU A 88 5.09 5.11 -34.87
CA GLU A 88 3.65 5.05 -35.18
C GLU A 88 2.85 4.76 -33.93
N MET A 89 3.20 3.72 -33.16
CA MET A 89 2.53 3.34 -31.93
C MET A 89 2.60 4.45 -30.87
N TYR A 90 3.75 5.11 -30.76
CA TYR A 90 3.91 6.20 -29.81
C TYR A 90 3.09 7.43 -30.21
N ALA A 91 3.03 7.76 -31.50
CA ALA A 91 2.16 8.83 -32.01
C ALA A 91 0.68 8.53 -31.74
N GLN A 92 0.26 7.27 -31.94
CA GLN A 92 -1.10 6.83 -31.60
C GLN A 92 -1.37 6.96 -30.09
N PHE A 93 -0.46 6.50 -29.25
CA PHE A 93 -0.55 6.65 -27.79
C PHE A 93 -0.75 8.12 -27.35
N LEU A 94 -0.16 9.08 -28.06
CA LEU A 94 -0.30 10.49 -27.73
C LEU A 94 -1.60 11.11 -28.24
N THR A 95 -2.19 10.60 -29.34
CA THR A 95 -3.24 11.29 -30.11
C THR A 95 -4.57 10.56 -30.16
N ASP A 96 -4.62 9.29 -29.81
CA ASP A 96 -5.84 8.49 -29.90
C ASP A 96 -6.91 9.01 -28.94
N THR A 97 -8.04 9.43 -29.51
CA THR A 97 -9.22 9.91 -28.78
C THR A 97 -10.29 8.83 -28.62
N VAL A 98 -10.20 7.73 -29.35
CA VAL A 98 -11.19 6.64 -29.35
C VAL A 98 -10.99 5.76 -28.09
N MET A 99 -9.75 5.36 -27.84
CA MET A 99 -9.38 4.64 -26.62
C MET A 99 -9.20 5.57 -25.41
N GLY A 100 -9.26 6.88 -25.62
CA GLY A 100 -9.18 7.89 -24.58
C GLY A 100 -7.76 8.25 -24.15
N PHE A 101 -6.72 7.82 -24.86
CA PHE A 101 -5.33 8.12 -24.46
C PHE A 101 -5.04 9.61 -24.47
N ALA A 102 -5.48 10.36 -25.48
CA ALA A 102 -5.23 11.80 -25.54
C ALA A 102 -5.86 12.54 -24.35
N GLN A 103 -7.11 12.18 -23.97
CA GLN A 103 -7.80 12.76 -22.82
C GLN A 103 -7.12 12.36 -21.50
N THR A 104 -6.72 11.10 -21.37
CA THR A 104 -6.00 10.56 -20.20
C THR A 104 -4.68 11.27 -20.02
N ASN A 105 -3.89 11.41 -21.08
CA ASN A 105 -2.61 12.12 -21.08
C ASN A 105 -2.76 13.57 -20.63
N ALA A 106 -3.76 14.28 -21.15
CA ALA A 106 -4.04 15.66 -20.74
C ALA A 106 -4.40 15.78 -19.26
N LEU A 107 -5.27 14.89 -18.75
CA LEU A 107 -5.68 14.89 -17.36
C LEU A 107 -4.53 14.47 -16.43
N ALA A 108 -3.72 13.48 -16.82
CA ALA A 108 -2.54 13.06 -16.07
C ALA A 108 -1.54 14.22 -15.91
N LYS A 109 -1.25 14.93 -17.02
CA LYS A 109 -0.41 16.12 -17.02
C LYS A 109 -0.92 17.21 -16.09
N GLU A 110 -2.24 17.46 -16.06
CA GLU A 110 -2.88 18.43 -15.18
C GLU A 110 -2.78 18.03 -13.71
N LYS A 111 -3.22 16.80 -13.36
CA LYS A 111 -3.26 16.32 -11.98
C LYS A 111 -1.87 16.17 -11.34
N PHE A 112 -0.87 15.83 -12.13
CA PHE A 112 0.50 15.68 -11.69
C PHE A 112 1.41 16.87 -12.06
N ALA A 113 0.84 18.03 -12.43
CA ALA A 113 1.61 19.24 -12.70
C ALA A 113 2.47 19.67 -11.50
N ASN A 114 1.95 19.57 -10.30
CA ASN A 114 2.67 19.75 -9.05
C ASN A 114 2.75 18.41 -8.29
N VAL A 115 3.97 18.05 -7.87
CA VAL A 115 4.28 16.83 -7.12
C VAL A 115 4.93 17.09 -5.77
N ASP A 116 4.92 18.34 -5.26
CA ASP A 116 5.61 18.71 -4.02
C ASP A 116 5.10 17.89 -2.82
N SER A 117 3.78 17.74 -2.68
CA SER A 117 3.19 16.92 -1.62
C SER A 117 3.53 15.44 -1.73
N LEU A 118 3.62 14.92 -2.95
CA LEU A 118 4.08 13.55 -3.22
C LEU A 118 5.55 13.39 -2.81
N GLN A 119 6.40 14.36 -3.16
CA GLN A 119 7.81 14.40 -2.79
C GLN A 119 7.99 14.40 -1.27
N GLU A 120 7.28 15.26 -0.55
CA GLU A 120 7.35 15.35 0.92
C GLU A 120 6.90 14.04 1.59
N ALA A 121 5.83 13.43 1.10
CA ALA A 121 5.31 12.19 1.66
C ALA A 121 6.24 10.99 1.37
N LEU A 122 6.84 10.90 0.18
CA LEU A 122 7.86 9.91 -0.14
C LEU A 122 9.12 10.11 0.72
N ASN A 123 9.61 11.33 0.85
CA ASN A 123 10.75 11.65 1.72
C ASN A 123 10.47 11.21 3.16
N THR A 124 9.27 11.47 3.68
CA THR A 124 8.87 11.03 5.02
C THR A 124 8.89 9.51 5.15
N GLY A 125 8.23 8.80 4.24
CA GLY A 125 8.16 7.33 4.25
C GLY A 125 9.53 6.69 4.15
N PHE A 126 10.37 7.13 3.21
CA PHE A 126 11.71 6.58 3.01
C PHE A 126 12.71 7.00 4.10
N SER A 127 12.59 8.17 4.72
CA SER A 127 13.38 8.53 5.91
C SER A 127 13.10 7.58 7.07
N ARG A 128 11.84 7.27 7.33
CA ARG A 128 11.43 6.32 8.37
C ARG A 128 11.90 4.90 8.06
N LEU A 129 11.84 4.51 6.79
CA LEU A 129 12.36 3.23 6.34
C LEU A 129 13.88 3.15 6.47
N HIS A 130 14.60 4.20 6.09
CA HIS A 130 16.06 4.29 6.20
C HIS A 130 16.54 4.21 7.67
N TYR A 131 15.81 4.83 8.60
CA TYR A 131 16.06 4.68 10.03
C TYR A 131 15.99 3.21 10.48
N LEU A 132 15.02 2.43 9.99
CA LEU A 132 14.87 1.02 10.32
C LEU A 132 15.88 0.13 9.58
N TYR A 133 16.17 0.45 8.33
CA TYR A 133 16.99 -0.36 7.42
C TYR A 133 18.01 0.52 6.69
N PRO A 134 19.07 1.01 7.39
CA PRO A 134 20.00 2.00 6.81
C PRO A 134 20.88 1.45 5.68
N LYS A 135 20.84 0.14 5.44
CA LYS A 135 21.54 -0.50 4.32
C LYS A 135 20.71 -0.68 3.06
N TRP A 136 19.42 -0.39 3.14
CA TRP A 136 18.56 -0.46 1.96
C TRP A 136 18.76 0.81 1.13
N GLU A 137 18.89 0.63 -0.15
CA GLU A 137 19.04 1.74 -1.09
C GLU A 137 17.74 2.52 -1.21
N ILE A 138 17.87 3.82 -1.42
CA ILE A 138 16.71 4.69 -1.68
C ILE A 138 16.51 4.71 -3.19
N PRO A 139 15.38 4.21 -3.69
CA PRO A 139 15.17 4.10 -5.14
C PRO A 139 14.88 5.46 -5.76
N THR A 140 15.23 5.62 -7.04
CA THR A 140 14.70 6.71 -7.87
C THR A 140 13.26 6.38 -8.29
N VAL A 141 12.36 7.37 -8.18
CA VAL A 141 10.94 7.22 -8.52
C VAL A 141 10.65 7.91 -9.86
N TYR A 142 10.31 7.13 -10.87
CA TYR A 142 9.94 7.61 -12.21
C TYR A 142 8.42 7.76 -12.30
N LEU A 143 7.93 8.95 -12.62
CA LEU A 143 6.53 9.13 -13.00
C LEU A 143 6.39 8.95 -14.50
N PHE A 144 5.41 8.16 -14.94
CA PHE A 144 5.17 7.90 -16.36
C PHE A 144 3.67 7.72 -16.63
N VAL A 145 3.26 7.78 -17.90
CA VAL A 145 1.91 7.38 -18.32
C VAL A 145 1.99 5.99 -18.91
N SER A 146 1.24 5.05 -18.34
CA SER A 146 1.33 3.62 -18.65
C SER A 146 0.44 3.15 -19.79
N GLY A 147 -0.52 3.95 -20.24
CA GLY A 147 -1.60 3.48 -21.10
C GLY A 147 -2.51 2.47 -20.41
N PHE A 148 -2.81 2.67 -19.14
CA PHE A 148 -3.59 1.79 -18.25
C PHE A 148 -2.98 0.41 -17.98
N ASN A 149 -1.67 0.24 -18.19
CA ASN A 149 -1.02 -1.06 -18.05
C ASN A 149 -0.44 -1.32 -16.65
N SER A 150 -0.08 -0.28 -15.89
CA SER A 150 0.65 -0.45 -14.64
C SER A 150 0.37 0.69 -13.66
N THR A 151 0.18 0.35 -12.37
CA THR A 151 0.08 1.31 -11.26
C THR A 151 1.48 1.67 -10.75
N VAL A 152 2.12 0.72 -10.07
CA VAL A 152 3.50 0.83 -9.58
C VAL A 152 4.28 -0.37 -10.03
N ILE A 153 5.51 -0.14 -10.48
CA ILE A 153 6.46 -1.18 -10.84
C ILE A 153 7.75 -1.00 -10.04
N TYR A 154 8.47 -2.10 -9.85
CA TYR A 154 9.83 -2.09 -9.33
C TYR A 154 10.72 -2.89 -10.28
N TYR A 155 11.77 -2.27 -10.76
CA TYR A 155 12.71 -2.88 -11.68
C TYR A 155 14.14 -2.41 -11.35
N GLU A 156 15.02 -3.35 -11.01
CA GLU A 156 16.35 -3.04 -10.49
C GLU A 156 16.25 -2.07 -9.31
N ASP A 157 16.84 -0.87 -9.37
CA ASP A 157 16.79 0.14 -8.30
C ASP A 157 15.80 1.28 -8.61
N MET A 158 14.90 1.07 -9.58
CA MET A 158 13.92 2.05 -10.03
C MET A 158 12.51 1.67 -9.60
N LEU A 159 11.78 2.63 -9.05
CA LEU A 159 10.34 2.56 -8.87
C LEU A 159 9.66 3.39 -9.95
N GLY A 160 8.70 2.81 -10.63
CA GLY A 160 7.91 3.53 -11.62
C GLY A 160 6.45 3.65 -11.17
N VAL A 161 5.85 4.83 -11.39
CA VAL A 161 4.45 5.14 -11.08
C VAL A 161 3.71 5.52 -12.34
N GLY A 162 2.73 4.71 -12.74
CA GLY A 162 1.82 5.00 -13.83
C GLY A 162 0.76 6.03 -13.40
N VAL A 163 1.06 7.32 -13.64
CA VAL A 163 0.20 8.42 -13.14
C VAL A 163 -1.21 8.42 -13.73
N ASP A 164 -1.39 7.82 -14.90
CA ASP A 164 -2.69 7.61 -15.54
C ASP A 164 -3.59 6.61 -14.79
N MET A 165 -3.04 5.88 -13.83
CA MET A 165 -3.78 4.97 -12.94
C MET A 165 -4.25 5.65 -11.64
N TYR A 166 -4.03 6.96 -11.48
CA TYR A 166 -4.37 7.71 -10.26
C TYR A 166 -5.17 9.00 -10.55
N LEU A 167 -6.06 8.93 -11.55
CA LEU A 167 -6.84 10.08 -12.01
C LEU A 167 -8.17 10.32 -11.26
N GLY A 168 -8.51 9.45 -10.32
CA GLY A 168 -9.76 9.47 -9.56
C GLY A 168 -10.58 8.22 -9.83
N GLY A 169 -11.19 7.64 -8.77
CA GLY A 169 -11.93 6.37 -8.89
C GLY A 169 -13.15 6.40 -9.81
N ASP A 170 -13.67 7.57 -10.12
CA ASP A 170 -14.78 7.81 -11.02
C ASP A 170 -14.37 8.14 -12.47
N TYR A 171 -13.05 8.07 -12.77
CA TYR A 171 -12.54 8.33 -14.12
C TYR A 171 -13.15 7.34 -15.12
N PRO A 172 -13.88 7.82 -16.18
CA PRO A 172 -14.74 6.94 -16.98
C PRO A 172 -14.01 5.81 -17.71
N TYR A 173 -12.76 6.04 -18.13
CA TYR A 173 -11.99 5.03 -18.87
C TYR A 173 -11.56 3.85 -17.98
N TYR A 174 -11.60 3.97 -16.65
CA TYR A 174 -11.35 2.84 -15.74
C TYR A 174 -12.43 1.76 -15.81
N ASN A 175 -13.65 2.06 -16.26
CA ASN A 175 -14.73 1.09 -16.38
C ASN A 175 -14.37 -0.16 -17.21
N ASN A 176 -13.41 -0.03 -18.13
CA ASN A 176 -13.01 -1.11 -19.04
C ASN A 176 -11.67 -1.76 -18.67
N VAL A 177 -10.93 -1.21 -17.71
CA VAL A 177 -9.54 -1.63 -17.43
C VAL A 177 -9.30 -1.97 -15.96
N VAL A 178 -10.16 -1.51 -15.04
CA VAL A 178 -10.02 -1.72 -13.60
C VAL A 178 -11.33 -2.26 -13.03
N TYR A 179 -11.26 -3.22 -12.11
CA TYR A 179 -12.45 -3.72 -11.43
C TYR A 179 -13.05 -2.66 -10.49
N ASP A 180 -14.37 -2.64 -10.35
CA ASP A 180 -15.08 -1.66 -9.54
C ASP A 180 -14.56 -1.56 -8.08
N TYR A 181 -14.19 -2.69 -7.49
CA TYR A 181 -13.68 -2.73 -6.11
C TYR A 181 -12.27 -2.12 -5.97
N GLN A 182 -11.50 -1.99 -7.06
CA GLN A 182 -10.16 -1.37 -7.05
C GLN A 182 -10.22 0.14 -7.30
N ARG A 183 -11.25 0.61 -8.01
CA ARG A 183 -11.36 2.00 -8.45
C ARG A 183 -11.27 3.06 -7.34
N PRO A 184 -11.82 2.84 -6.12
CA PRO A 184 -11.68 3.82 -5.03
C PRO A 184 -10.22 4.16 -4.68
N ALA A 185 -9.28 3.24 -4.91
CA ALA A 185 -7.85 3.44 -4.68
C ALA A 185 -7.11 4.13 -5.84
N MET A 186 -7.76 4.35 -7.00
CA MET A 186 -7.16 4.98 -8.17
C MET A 186 -7.11 6.51 -8.04
N GLN A 187 -6.52 7.02 -6.96
CA GLN A 187 -6.44 8.44 -6.62
C GLN A 187 -5.01 8.81 -6.23
N LYS A 188 -4.60 10.04 -6.52
CA LYS A 188 -3.23 10.54 -6.30
C LYS A 188 -2.75 10.34 -4.86
N GLU A 189 -3.65 10.40 -3.89
CA GLU A 189 -3.39 10.24 -2.47
C GLU A 189 -2.85 8.85 -2.12
N TYR A 190 -3.19 7.82 -2.91
CA TYR A 190 -2.71 6.46 -2.68
C TYR A 190 -1.33 6.15 -3.28
N VAL A 191 -0.74 7.04 -4.08
CA VAL A 191 0.55 6.81 -4.76
C VAL A 191 1.64 6.45 -3.75
N VAL A 192 1.80 7.21 -2.67
CA VAL A 192 2.86 6.98 -1.67
C VAL A 192 2.69 5.61 -1.00
N ARG A 193 1.46 5.26 -0.61
CA ARG A 193 1.16 3.94 -0.04
C ARG A 193 1.55 2.81 -1.01
N ASP A 194 1.19 2.95 -2.28
CA ASP A 194 1.43 1.90 -3.28
C ASP A 194 2.92 1.77 -3.61
N VAL A 195 3.64 2.90 -3.71
CA VAL A 195 5.10 2.93 -3.87
C VAL A 195 5.78 2.23 -2.70
N MET A 196 5.45 2.60 -1.46
CA MET A 196 6.03 1.97 -0.27
C MET A 196 5.65 0.50 -0.17
N SER A 197 4.40 0.13 -0.49
CA SER A 197 3.95 -1.27 -0.50
C SER A 197 4.72 -2.11 -1.51
N MET A 198 4.95 -1.60 -2.73
CA MET A 198 5.73 -2.27 -3.76
C MET A 198 7.18 -2.45 -3.32
N TYR A 199 7.80 -1.40 -2.79
CA TYR A 199 9.17 -1.45 -2.28
C TYR A 199 9.34 -2.47 -1.17
N LEU A 200 8.42 -2.50 -0.19
CA LEU A 200 8.43 -3.49 0.89
C LEU A 200 8.19 -4.91 0.38
N ALA A 201 7.29 -5.10 -0.58
CA ALA A 201 7.02 -6.42 -1.15
C ALA A 201 8.23 -7.01 -1.87
N TYR A 202 9.07 -6.18 -2.48
CA TYR A 202 10.30 -6.60 -3.13
C TYR A 202 11.42 -6.93 -2.13
N ASN A 203 11.60 -6.07 -1.10
CA ASN A 203 12.73 -6.17 -0.18
C ASN A 203 12.49 -7.12 1.01
N ILE A 204 11.22 -7.48 1.29
CA ILE A 204 10.87 -8.36 2.42
C ILE A 204 10.44 -9.72 1.89
N ALA A 205 11.33 -10.69 1.97
CA ALA A 205 11.03 -12.05 1.56
C ALA A 205 10.12 -12.78 2.59
N TYR A 206 9.23 -13.61 2.07
CA TYR A 206 8.48 -14.56 2.90
C TYR A 206 9.45 -15.60 3.50
N ASN A 207 9.55 -15.64 4.81
CA ASN A 207 10.52 -16.46 5.54
C ASN A 207 9.90 -17.45 6.53
N SER A 208 8.70 -17.95 6.32
CA SER A 208 8.06 -18.87 7.25
C SER A 208 8.38 -20.34 6.93
N LYS A 209 8.47 -21.15 8.00
CA LYS A 209 8.69 -22.61 7.91
C LYS A 209 7.51 -23.35 7.29
N TYR A 210 6.31 -22.89 7.52
CA TYR A 210 5.07 -23.51 7.06
C TYR A 210 4.38 -22.64 6.02
N ASN A 211 3.58 -23.27 5.15
CA ASN A 211 2.86 -22.57 4.09
C ASN A 211 1.33 -22.63 4.33
N ARG A 212 0.91 -22.41 5.60
CA ARG A 212 -0.49 -22.40 6.02
C ARG A 212 -1.09 -20.99 5.89
N LEU A 213 -2.40 -20.90 5.96
CA LEU A 213 -3.07 -19.58 5.93
C LEU A 213 -2.55 -18.65 7.03
N LEU A 214 -2.33 -19.15 8.25
CA LEU A 214 -1.83 -18.35 9.37
C LEU A 214 -0.52 -17.63 9.06
N GLU A 215 0.47 -18.34 8.49
CA GLU A 215 1.76 -17.73 8.15
C GLU A 215 1.61 -16.59 7.17
N HIS A 216 0.76 -16.78 6.16
CA HIS A 216 0.51 -15.74 5.18
C HIS A 216 -0.28 -14.56 5.75
N MET A 217 -1.27 -14.80 6.62
CA MET A 217 -1.99 -13.75 7.35
C MET A 217 -1.02 -12.90 8.19
N ILE A 218 -0.16 -13.55 8.98
CA ILE A 218 0.83 -12.86 9.83
C ILE A 218 1.85 -12.13 8.96
N PHE A 219 2.36 -12.74 7.89
CA PHE A 219 3.30 -12.08 6.99
C PHE A 219 2.72 -10.80 6.37
N ARG A 220 1.49 -10.87 5.85
CA ARG A 220 0.80 -9.70 5.30
C ARG A 220 0.44 -8.69 6.39
N GLY A 221 0.07 -9.16 7.58
CA GLY A 221 -0.19 -8.31 8.73
C GLY A 221 1.04 -7.51 9.16
N LYS A 222 2.23 -8.11 9.17
CA LYS A 222 3.50 -7.42 9.42
C LYS A 222 3.78 -6.33 8.39
N GLN A 223 3.50 -6.60 7.11
CA GLN A 223 3.66 -5.59 6.05
C GLN A 223 2.73 -4.40 6.29
N MET A 224 1.45 -4.65 6.67
CA MET A 224 0.50 -3.57 6.98
C MET A 224 0.92 -2.78 8.24
N PHE A 225 1.38 -3.48 9.27
CA PHE A 225 1.91 -2.84 10.48
C PHE A 225 3.10 -1.93 10.17
N LEU A 226 4.10 -2.46 9.44
CA LEU A 226 5.27 -1.68 9.03
C LEU A 226 4.86 -0.49 8.16
N LEU A 227 4.01 -0.70 7.16
CA LEU A 227 3.54 0.37 6.28
C LEU A 227 2.84 1.50 7.05
N LYS A 228 2.02 1.17 8.07
CA LYS A 228 1.40 2.16 8.95
C LYS A 228 2.42 2.93 9.79
N GLU A 229 3.48 2.26 10.23
CA GLU A 229 4.57 2.93 10.95
C GLU A 229 5.41 3.83 10.02
N LEU A 230 5.54 3.50 8.74
CA LEU A 230 6.22 4.34 7.76
C LEU A 230 5.37 5.55 7.33
N LEU A 231 4.06 5.41 7.30
CA LEU A 231 3.08 6.42 6.88
C LEU A 231 2.13 6.76 8.04
N PRO A 232 2.62 7.38 9.13
CA PRO A 232 1.84 7.56 10.36
C PRO A 232 0.65 8.50 10.21
N GLU A 233 0.70 9.43 9.25
CA GLU A 233 -0.39 10.37 8.98
C GLU A 233 -1.55 9.74 8.21
N GLU A 234 -1.27 8.66 7.44
CA GLU A 234 -2.30 7.98 6.68
C GLU A 234 -3.24 7.19 7.60
N PRO A 235 -4.55 7.28 7.43
CA PRO A 235 -5.49 6.50 8.23
C PRO A 235 -5.35 5.00 7.95
N ALA A 236 -5.64 4.17 8.95
CA ALA A 236 -5.43 2.72 8.86
C ALA A 236 -6.22 2.06 7.71
N TRP A 237 -7.43 2.55 7.41
CA TRP A 237 -8.21 2.02 6.29
C TRP A 237 -7.55 2.30 4.93
N GLU A 238 -6.89 3.42 4.76
CA GLU A 238 -6.16 3.73 3.52
C GLU A 238 -4.90 2.87 3.39
N ILE A 239 -4.20 2.56 4.48
CA ILE A 239 -3.05 1.65 4.48
C ILE A 239 -3.41 0.28 3.90
N ILE A 240 -4.54 -0.30 4.30
CA ILE A 240 -4.98 -1.58 3.75
C ILE A 240 -5.72 -1.43 2.41
N GLY A 241 -6.11 -0.22 2.02
CA GLY A 241 -6.87 0.06 0.80
C GLY A 241 -8.37 -0.19 0.94
N TYR A 242 -8.92 0.00 2.14
CA TYR A 242 -10.34 -0.04 2.40
C TYR A 242 -10.97 1.35 2.35
N SER A 243 -12.28 1.42 2.14
CA SER A 243 -13.04 2.59 2.52
C SER A 243 -13.22 2.64 4.05
N LYS A 244 -13.58 3.81 4.57
CA LYS A 244 -13.91 3.94 6.00
C LYS A 244 -15.05 3.00 6.40
N ASP A 245 -16.08 2.84 5.55
CA ASP A 245 -17.21 1.95 5.81
C ASP A 245 -16.80 0.47 5.84
N GLN A 246 -15.87 0.06 4.96
CA GLN A 246 -15.31 -1.29 4.97
C GLN A 246 -14.50 -1.57 6.23
N TRP A 247 -13.73 -0.58 6.69
CA TRP A 247 -13.01 -0.68 7.95
C TRP A 247 -13.95 -0.81 9.14
N ASP A 248 -14.97 0.04 9.24
CA ASP A 248 -15.96 0.02 10.32
C ASP A 248 -16.75 -1.30 10.33
N TRP A 249 -17.02 -1.86 9.15
CA TRP A 249 -17.60 -3.21 9.03
C TRP A 249 -16.67 -4.25 9.64
N CYS A 250 -15.37 -4.21 9.33
CA CYS A 250 -14.40 -5.14 9.91
C CYS A 250 -14.32 -5.04 11.43
N GLU A 251 -14.27 -3.83 12.00
CA GLU A 251 -14.26 -3.62 13.46
C GLU A 251 -15.56 -4.14 14.11
N THR A 252 -16.70 -3.91 13.46
CA THR A 252 -18.01 -4.37 13.98
C THR A 252 -18.11 -5.89 14.02
N TYR A 253 -17.58 -6.58 13.02
CA TYR A 253 -17.72 -8.03 12.88
C TYR A 253 -16.44 -8.81 13.21
N GLU A 254 -15.42 -8.19 13.82
CA GLU A 254 -14.12 -8.79 14.10
C GLU A 254 -14.22 -10.15 14.78
N GLN A 255 -14.99 -10.23 15.87
CA GLN A 255 -15.21 -11.48 16.59
C GLN A 255 -15.89 -12.56 15.72
N ALA A 256 -16.89 -12.18 14.93
CA ALA A 256 -17.60 -13.11 14.06
C ALA A 256 -16.69 -13.64 12.94
N ILE A 257 -15.85 -12.77 12.35
CA ILE A 257 -14.84 -13.12 11.35
C ILE A 257 -13.86 -14.14 11.97
N TRP A 258 -13.32 -13.83 13.14
CA TRP A 258 -12.36 -14.71 13.82
C TRP A 258 -12.97 -16.07 14.14
N ASN A 259 -14.17 -16.09 14.74
CA ASN A 259 -14.89 -17.33 15.06
C ASN A 259 -15.12 -18.17 13.81
N ARG A 260 -15.49 -17.54 12.69
CA ARG A 260 -15.71 -18.26 11.41
C ARG A 260 -14.45 -18.92 10.88
N ILE A 261 -13.30 -18.23 10.95
CA ILE A 261 -11.99 -18.78 10.58
C ILE A 261 -11.63 -20.00 11.45
N MET A 262 -11.87 -19.88 12.78
CA MET A 262 -11.60 -20.95 13.75
C MET A 262 -12.50 -22.17 13.57
N GLU A 263 -13.80 -21.98 13.38
CA GLU A 263 -14.78 -23.04 13.12
C GLU A 263 -14.44 -23.85 11.89
N LYS A 264 -14.03 -23.19 10.80
CA LYS A 264 -13.61 -23.86 9.56
C LYS A 264 -12.23 -24.51 9.67
N ARG A 265 -11.46 -24.21 10.73
CA ARG A 265 -10.07 -24.62 10.91
C ARG A 265 -9.16 -24.20 9.75
N ASP A 266 -9.48 -23.05 9.13
CA ASP A 266 -8.79 -22.60 7.91
C ASP A 266 -7.36 -22.12 8.21
N LEU A 267 -7.05 -21.66 9.43
CA LEU A 267 -5.73 -21.17 9.82
C LEU A 267 -4.58 -22.14 9.48
N PHE A 268 -4.84 -23.45 9.57
CA PHE A 268 -3.81 -24.47 9.39
C PHE A 268 -3.83 -25.12 8.00
N LYS A 269 -4.72 -24.68 7.13
CA LYS A 269 -4.81 -25.15 5.76
C LYS A 269 -3.66 -24.62 4.90
N THR A 270 -3.18 -25.47 3.99
CA THR A 270 -2.05 -25.18 3.08
C THR A 270 -2.46 -25.02 1.63
N GLU A 271 -3.74 -25.27 1.32
CA GLU A 271 -4.29 -25.16 -0.02
C GLU A 271 -4.23 -23.71 -0.52
N SER A 272 -3.69 -23.51 -1.73
CA SER A 272 -3.56 -22.19 -2.34
C SER A 272 -4.90 -21.50 -2.55
N THR A 273 -5.95 -22.26 -2.84
CA THR A 273 -7.32 -21.75 -3.01
C THR A 273 -7.87 -21.16 -1.72
N VAL A 274 -7.62 -21.80 -0.56
CA VAL A 274 -8.02 -21.27 0.75
C VAL A 274 -7.26 -19.98 1.04
N ARG A 275 -5.93 -19.97 0.83
CA ARG A 275 -5.14 -18.75 1.03
C ARG A 275 -5.62 -17.61 0.13
N ALA A 276 -5.87 -17.90 -1.14
CA ALA A 276 -6.35 -16.91 -2.11
C ALA A 276 -7.70 -16.30 -1.70
N SER A 277 -8.64 -17.12 -1.19
CA SER A 277 -9.97 -16.64 -0.80
C SER A 277 -9.96 -15.66 0.39
N TYR A 278 -8.92 -15.71 1.24
CA TYR A 278 -8.76 -14.79 2.38
C TYR A 278 -7.83 -13.61 2.10
N LEU A 279 -6.87 -13.75 1.19
CA LEU A 279 -5.73 -12.83 1.09
C LEU A 279 -5.71 -12.03 -0.21
N ASN A 280 -6.30 -12.54 -1.28
CA ASN A 280 -6.30 -11.83 -2.55
C ASN A 280 -7.32 -10.70 -2.57
N GLU A 281 -7.05 -9.72 -3.40
CA GLU A 281 -8.02 -8.68 -3.72
C GLU A 281 -9.28 -9.28 -4.35
N GLY A 282 -10.39 -8.67 -4.06
CA GLY A 282 -11.70 -9.06 -4.55
C GLY A 282 -12.79 -8.17 -3.99
N PRO A 283 -14.00 -8.23 -4.55
CA PRO A 283 -15.11 -7.43 -4.06
C PRO A 283 -15.52 -7.80 -2.62
N PHE A 284 -15.28 -9.03 -2.20
CA PHE A 284 -15.55 -9.53 -0.86
C PHE A 284 -14.71 -10.78 -0.54
N THR A 285 -14.65 -11.17 0.73
CA THR A 285 -14.04 -12.43 1.19
C THR A 285 -15.12 -13.52 1.24
N ALA A 286 -15.18 -14.36 0.20
CA ALA A 286 -16.26 -15.33 -0.01
C ALA A 286 -16.46 -16.33 1.15
N GLU A 287 -15.38 -16.67 1.86
CA GLU A 287 -15.40 -17.57 3.01
C GLU A 287 -16.14 -17.01 4.23
N ILE A 288 -16.31 -15.69 4.27
CA ILE A 288 -16.93 -14.96 5.39
C ILE A 288 -18.33 -14.48 5.01
N SER A 289 -18.44 -13.51 4.08
CA SER A 289 -19.72 -12.92 3.68
C SER A 289 -19.57 -12.14 2.37
N GLN A 290 -20.67 -12.03 1.58
CA GLN A 290 -20.72 -11.14 0.43
C GLN A 290 -20.78 -9.64 0.80
N GLU A 291 -21.07 -9.32 2.05
CA GLU A 291 -21.07 -7.95 2.58
C GLU A 291 -19.68 -7.52 3.09
N SER A 292 -18.76 -8.48 3.22
CA SER A 292 -17.41 -8.20 3.71
C SER A 292 -16.56 -7.52 2.65
N PRO A 293 -15.53 -6.75 3.03
CA PRO A 293 -14.49 -6.41 2.07
C PRO A 293 -13.67 -7.66 1.66
N GLY A 294 -12.92 -7.53 0.57
CA GLY A 294 -11.90 -8.50 0.21
C GLY A 294 -10.74 -8.48 1.22
N ARG A 295 -9.85 -9.49 1.14
CA ARG A 295 -8.59 -9.51 1.91
C ARG A 295 -8.75 -9.55 3.45
N LEU A 296 -9.87 -10.05 3.99
CA LEU A 296 -10.07 -10.11 5.45
C LEU A 296 -8.97 -10.87 6.19
N GLY A 297 -8.32 -11.84 5.55
CA GLY A 297 -7.16 -12.51 6.14
C GLY A 297 -5.97 -11.56 6.36
N VAL A 298 -5.79 -10.56 5.50
CA VAL A 298 -4.77 -9.51 5.69
C VAL A 298 -5.16 -8.63 6.87
N TRP A 299 -6.42 -8.22 6.96
CA TRP A 299 -6.91 -7.38 8.05
C TRP A 299 -6.77 -8.09 9.41
N ILE A 300 -7.26 -9.33 9.55
CA ILE A 300 -7.10 -10.13 10.78
C ILE A 300 -5.61 -10.35 11.11
N GLY A 301 -4.79 -10.66 10.11
CA GLY A 301 -3.35 -10.79 10.30
C GLY A 301 -2.71 -9.52 10.88
N TRP A 302 -3.15 -8.36 10.43
CA TRP A 302 -2.72 -7.08 10.98
C TRP A 302 -3.20 -6.87 12.42
N GLN A 303 -4.47 -7.17 12.74
CA GLN A 303 -4.98 -7.08 14.13
C GLN A 303 -4.19 -7.99 15.09
N ILE A 304 -3.83 -9.20 14.66
CA ILE A 304 -3.00 -10.12 15.44
C ILE A 304 -1.60 -9.52 15.69
N VAL A 305 -0.96 -8.99 14.63
CA VAL A 305 0.36 -8.37 14.73
C VAL A 305 0.34 -7.12 15.61
N ASP A 306 -0.65 -6.27 15.46
CA ASP A 306 -0.83 -5.08 16.29
C ASP A 306 -1.05 -5.44 17.77
N SER A 307 -1.85 -6.48 18.04
CA SER A 307 -2.00 -7.02 19.39
C SER A 307 -0.71 -7.63 19.94
N TYR A 308 0.06 -8.32 19.09
CA TYR A 308 1.38 -8.84 19.47
C TYR A 308 2.33 -7.73 19.89
N MET A 309 2.44 -6.68 19.09
CA MET A 309 3.33 -5.55 19.37
C MET A 309 2.90 -4.77 20.61
N ARG A 310 1.61 -4.61 20.85
CA ARG A 310 1.09 -3.99 22.09
C ARG A 310 1.39 -4.80 23.35
N ASN A 311 1.37 -6.13 23.26
CA ASN A 311 1.60 -7.01 24.40
C ASN A 311 3.10 -7.36 24.62
N ASN A 312 3.98 -6.96 23.69
CA ASN A 312 5.41 -7.25 23.72
C ASN A 312 6.21 -5.98 23.40
N GLU A 313 6.07 -4.96 24.25
CA GLU A 313 6.66 -3.62 24.05
C GLU A 313 8.17 -3.58 23.84
N GLN A 314 8.91 -4.65 24.25
CA GLN A 314 10.34 -4.78 24.05
C GLN A 314 10.72 -5.21 22.62
N VAL A 315 9.76 -5.69 21.82
CA VAL A 315 10.01 -6.17 20.46
C VAL A 315 10.16 -4.99 19.51
N THR A 316 11.26 -4.93 18.79
CA THR A 316 11.50 -3.95 17.74
C THR A 316 10.79 -4.33 16.43
N ILE A 317 10.62 -3.35 15.53
CA ILE A 317 10.07 -3.62 14.19
C ILE A 317 10.96 -4.63 13.43
N GLN A 318 12.28 -4.50 13.53
CA GLN A 318 13.21 -5.42 12.87
C GLN A 318 13.09 -6.85 13.41
N GLU A 319 12.91 -7.02 14.71
CA GLU A 319 12.67 -8.33 15.33
C GLU A 319 11.31 -8.90 14.89
N LEU A 320 10.25 -8.10 14.88
CA LEU A 320 8.95 -8.49 14.34
C LEU A 320 9.07 -8.99 12.90
N MET A 321 9.72 -8.21 12.04
CA MET A 321 9.82 -8.54 10.60
C MET A 321 10.66 -9.81 10.37
N SER A 322 11.67 -10.06 11.21
CA SER A 322 12.55 -11.26 11.13
C SER A 322 11.93 -12.51 11.76
N GLU A 323 10.93 -12.39 12.65
CA GLU A 323 10.30 -13.53 13.31
C GLU A 323 9.53 -14.41 12.31
N GLY A 324 9.99 -15.63 12.08
CA GLY A 324 9.39 -16.58 11.13
C GLY A 324 8.30 -17.48 11.73
N ASP A 325 8.12 -17.48 13.06
CA ASP A 325 7.15 -18.32 13.75
C ASP A 325 5.82 -17.60 13.95
N ALA A 326 4.92 -17.81 13.00
CA ALA A 326 3.57 -17.21 13.05
C ALA A 326 2.73 -17.72 14.23
N GLN A 327 2.94 -18.97 14.65
CA GLN A 327 2.26 -19.55 15.81
C GLN A 327 2.66 -18.83 17.10
N LYS A 328 3.97 -18.56 17.28
CA LYS A 328 4.48 -17.78 18.40
C LYS A 328 3.86 -16.38 18.44
N ILE A 329 3.78 -15.70 17.29
CA ILE A 329 3.14 -14.37 17.19
C ILE A 329 1.67 -14.46 17.61
N LEU A 330 0.92 -15.45 17.10
CA LEU A 330 -0.49 -15.63 17.46
C LEU A 330 -0.65 -15.89 18.98
N GLU A 331 0.13 -16.78 19.56
CA GLU A 331 0.04 -17.11 20.98
C GLU A 331 0.39 -15.92 21.88
N GLN A 332 1.49 -15.21 21.57
CA GLN A 332 1.94 -14.07 22.36
C GLN A 332 1.19 -12.77 22.08
N SER A 333 0.38 -12.74 21.02
CA SER A 333 -0.53 -11.62 20.76
C SER A 333 -1.68 -11.56 21.76
N PHE A 334 -2.05 -12.72 22.36
CA PHE A 334 -3.27 -12.87 23.15
C PHE A 334 -4.54 -12.40 22.42
N TYR A 335 -4.50 -12.43 21.08
CA TYR A 335 -5.60 -11.96 20.25
C TYR A 335 -6.87 -12.80 20.46
N LYS A 336 -7.88 -12.16 21.00
CA LYS A 336 -9.22 -12.72 21.28
C LYS A 336 -10.23 -11.60 21.15
N PRO A 337 -10.67 -11.26 19.92
CA PRO A 337 -11.63 -10.19 19.69
C PRO A 337 -13.03 -10.53 20.21
#